data_2f0c0226dd7347119c10048cc431c175
#
_entry.id   2f0c0226dd7347119c10048cc431c175
#
_cell.length_a   1.000
_cell.length_b   1.000
_cell.length_c   1.000
_cell.angle_alpha   90.00
_cell.angle_beta   90.00
_cell.angle_gamma   90.00
#
_symmetry.space_group_name_H-M   'P 1'
#
loop_
_entity.id
_entity.type
_entity.pdbx_description
1 polymer ?
#
loop_
_entity_poly.entity_id
_entity_poly.type
_entity_poly.pdbx_seq_one_letter_code
_entity_poly.pdbx_strand_id
1 'polypeptide(L)'
;MKPLLVGEDNPYGTDPRYALYPMPLYSAGGRLCHEILQLSTKEYIKTFDRVNLCSEKWSLKEARGKAFDLLVTRGVGQHDHFVLFGSKVCKAFNQEFKPFESVIFPTGPAREVLLTILPHPSGRNRIWNEPGSIEKAREMLHRLMAATGG
;
A
#
# COMPACT_ATOMS: atom_id res chain seq x y z
N MET A 1 3.46 0.54 15.52
CA MET A 1 2.41 0.93 14.56
C MET A 1 2.42 -0.01 13.37
N LYS A 2 1.22 -0.30 12.83
CA LYS A 2 1.12 -1.16 11.65
C LYS A 2 1.52 -0.40 10.39
N PRO A 3 2.10 -1.07 9.39
CA PRO A 3 2.26 -0.47 8.08
C PRO A 3 0.90 -0.17 7.46
N LEU A 4 0.81 0.92 6.70
CA LEU A 4 -0.39 1.29 5.98
C LEU A 4 -0.23 0.94 4.50
N LEU A 5 -1.08 0.05 4.01
CA LEU A 5 -1.13 -0.30 2.60
C LEU A 5 -2.04 0.69 1.86
N VAL A 6 -1.53 1.32 0.81
CA VAL A 6 -2.25 2.37 0.08
C VAL A 6 -2.57 1.89 -1.33
N GLY A 7 -3.85 1.75 -1.63
CA GLY A 7 -4.36 1.34 -2.93
C GLY A 7 -5.03 2.48 -3.69
N GLU A 8 -5.52 2.18 -4.88
CA GLU A 8 -6.14 3.16 -5.78
C GLU A 8 -7.59 3.43 -5.41
N ASP A 9 -8.46 2.53 -5.80
CA ASP A 9 -9.90 2.60 -5.59
C ASP A 9 -10.43 1.19 -5.35
N ASN A 10 -11.65 1.11 -4.83
CA ASN A 10 -12.25 -0.17 -4.52
C ASN A 10 -13.26 -0.55 -5.61
N PRO A 11 -12.97 -1.57 -6.43
CA PRO A 11 -13.89 -1.99 -7.49
C PRO A 11 -15.18 -2.61 -6.96
N TYR A 12 -15.25 -2.94 -5.67
CA TYR A 12 -16.39 -3.62 -5.06
C TYR A 12 -17.28 -2.72 -4.22
N GLY A 13 -17.08 -1.39 -4.29
CA GLY A 13 -17.91 -0.44 -3.57
C GLY A 13 -17.11 0.64 -2.86
N THR A 14 -17.80 1.42 -2.05
CA THR A 14 -17.21 2.59 -1.39
C THR A 14 -16.86 2.37 0.08
N ASP A 15 -17.14 1.19 0.62
CA ASP A 15 -16.87 0.88 2.02
C ASP A 15 -15.35 0.79 2.26
N PRO A 16 -14.78 1.65 3.09
CA PRO A 16 -13.33 1.68 3.32
C PRO A 16 -12.78 0.39 3.92
N ARG A 17 -13.63 -0.45 4.54
CA ARG A 17 -13.18 -1.73 5.09
C ARG A 17 -12.70 -2.69 4.01
N TYR A 18 -13.13 -2.49 2.76
CA TYR A 18 -12.78 -3.37 1.65
C TYR A 18 -11.59 -2.86 0.82
N ALA A 19 -10.91 -1.81 1.27
CA ALA A 19 -9.68 -1.37 0.62
C ALA A 19 -8.64 -2.50 0.67
N LEU A 20 -8.14 -2.94 -0.49
CA LEU A 20 -7.18 -4.06 -0.59
C LEU A 20 -7.58 -5.27 0.25
N TYR A 21 -8.89 -5.54 0.30
CA TYR A 21 -9.43 -6.65 1.08
C TYR A 21 -8.94 -7.98 0.50
N PRO A 22 -8.60 -8.97 1.37
CA PRO A 22 -7.94 -10.20 0.90
C PRO A 22 -8.84 -11.20 0.20
N MET A 23 -10.07 -10.86 -0.07
CA MET A 23 -11.03 -11.70 -0.79
C MET A 23 -11.77 -10.85 -1.83
N PRO A 24 -12.17 -11.42 -2.99
CA PRO A 24 -11.86 -12.77 -3.45
C PRO A 24 -10.38 -12.96 -3.81
N LEU A 25 -9.95 -14.20 -3.96
CA LEU A 25 -8.54 -14.55 -4.15
C LEU A 25 -7.91 -13.89 -5.39
N TYR A 26 -8.68 -13.67 -6.44
CA TYR A 26 -8.19 -13.06 -7.67
C TYR A 26 -8.16 -11.52 -7.63
N SER A 27 -8.65 -10.91 -6.56
CA SER A 27 -8.61 -9.46 -6.42
C SER A 27 -7.17 -9.00 -6.11
N ALA A 28 -6.93 -7.69 -6.25
CA ALA A 28 -5.62 -7.13 -5.91
C ALA A 28 -5.22 -7.45 -4.47
N GLY A 29 -6.16 -7.26 -3.53
CA GLY A 29 -5.90 -7.58 -2.12
C GLY A 29 -5.75 -9.08 -1.87
N GLY A 30 -6.53 -9.90 -2.58
CA GLY A 30 -6.39 -11.36 -2.50
C GLY A 30 -5.03 -11.83 -2.98
N ARG A 31 -4.56 -11.33 -4.10
CA ARG A 31 -3.23 -11.65 -4.60
C ARG A 31 -2.13 -11.20 -3.64
N LEU A 32 -2.26 -9.99 -3.12
CA LEU A 32 -1.29 -9.45 -2.16
C LEU A 32 -1.21 -10.33 -0.91
N CYS A 33 -2.34 -10.67 -0.34
CA CYS A 33 -2.41 -11.46 0.89
C CYS A 33 -1.93 -12.90 0.68
N HIS A 34 -2.53 -13.60 -0.28
CA HIS A 34 -2.37 -15.05 -0.40
C HIS A 34 -1.23 -15.48 -1.31
N GLU A 35 -0.97 -14.73 -2.38
CA GLU A 35 0.07 -15.09 -3.34
C GLU A 35 1.41 -14.42 -3.02
N ILE A 36 1.39 -13.12 -2.80
CA ILE A 36 2.64 -12.37 -2.58
C ILE A 36 3.14 -12.55 -1.15
N LEU A 37 2.29 -12.27 -0.16
CA LEU A 37 2.66 -12.36 1.25
C LEU A 37 2.58 -13.76 1.84
N GLN A 38 1.73 -14.60 1.26
CA GLN A 38 1.45 -15.95 1.76
C GLN A 38 0.96 -15.94 3.22
N LEU A 39 0.04 -15.03 3.52
CA LEU A 39 -0.59 -14.92 4.82
C LEU A 39 -2.03 -15.42 4.77
N SER A 40 -2.56 -15.82 5.92
CA SER A 40 -3.98 -16.05 6.04
C SER A 40 -4.72 -14.72 6.02
N THR A 41 -6.01 -14.74 5.68
CA THR A 41 -6.87 -13.56 5.72
C THR A 41 -6.80 -12.87 7.09
N LYS A 42 -6.87 -13.63 8.16
CA LYS A 42 -6.83 -13.12 9.52
C LYS A 42 -5.51 -12.43 9.85
N GLU A 43 -4.39 -13.05 9.50
CA GLU A 43 -3.07 -12.47 9.73
C GLU A 43 -2.86 -11.18 8.95
N TYR A 44 -3.30 -11.15 7.69
CA TYR A 44 -3.19 -9.98 6.84
C TYR A 44 -3.96 -8.79 7.42
N ILE A 45 -5.21 -9.00 7.79
CA ILE A 45 -6.04 -7.94 8.38
C ILE A 45 -5.48 -7.46 9.71
N LYS A 46 -4.93 -8.36 10.51
CA LYS A 46 -4.34 -8.02 11.79
C LYS A 46 -3.03 -7.24 11.65
N THR A 47 -2.25 -7.54 10.63
CA THR A 47 -0.89 -7.01 10.46
C THR A 47 -0.86 -5.64 9.81
N PHE A 48 -1.75 -5.39 8.85
CA PHE A 48 -1.74 -4.17 8.05
C PHE A 48 -3.01 -3.35 8.20
N ASP A 49 -2.85 -2.03 8.27
CA ASP A 49 -3.94 -1.13 7.98
C ASP A 49 -3.99 -0.91 6.47
N ARG A 50 -5.15 -0.56 5.93
CA ARG A 50 -5.39 -0.49 4.50
C ARG A 50 -6.27 0.71 4.17
N VAL A 51 -5.94 1.40 3.07
CA VAL A 51 -6.73 2.54 2.62
C VAL A 51 -6.68 2.62 1.09
N ASN A 52 -7.76 3.09 0.48
CA ASN A 52 -7.77 3.51 -0.91
C ASN A 52 -7.77 5.02 -0.97
N LEU A 53 -7.11 5.59 -1.97
CA LEU A 53 -7.06 7.03 -2.15
C LEU A 53 -8.37 7.60 -2.71
N CYS A 54 -9.11 6.79 -3.46
CA CYS A 54 -10.40 7.17 -4.01
C CYS A 54 -11.49 6.25 -3.52
N SER A 55 -12.67 6.81 -3.22
CA SER A 55 -13.80 6.04 -2.71
C SER A 55 -14.55 5.29 -3.82
N GLU A 56 -14.58 5.85 -5.03
CA GLU A 56 -15.23 5.23 -6.17
C GLU A 56 -14.20 4.98 -7.27
N LYS A 57 -14.36 5.63 -8.43
CA LYS A 57 -13.38 5.49 -9.49
C LYS A 57 -12.22 6.45 -9.29
N TRP A 58 -11.10 6.15 -9.91
CA TRP A 58 -9.88 6.93 -9.76
C TRP A 58 -10.06 8.38 -10.20
N SER A 59 -9.65 9.29 -9.33
CA SER A 59 -9.53 10.72 -9.60
C SER A 59 -8.23 11.21 -8.97
N LEU A 60 -7.34 11.74 -9.79
CA LEU A 60 -6.04 12.23 -9.29
C LEU A 60 -6.22 13.36 -8.27
N LYS A 61 -7.20 14.23 -8.49
CA LYS A 61 -7.48 15.33 -7.57
C LYS A 61 -7.90 14.82 -6.20
N GLU A 62 -8.85 13.88 -6.17
CA GLU A 62 -9.29 13.25 -4.91
C GLU A 62 -8.13 12.49 -4.26
N ALA A 63 -7.38 11.75 -5.04
CA ALA A 63 -6.26 10.96 -4.55
C ALA A 63 -5.17 11.84 -3.92
N ARG A 64 -4.85 12.97 -4.52
CA ARG A 64 -3.86 13.90 -3.97
C ARG A 64 -4.31 14.50 -2.65
N GLY A 65 -5.61 14.85 -2.55
CA GLY A 65 -6.16 15.35 -1.29
C GLY A 65 -6.07 14.32 -0.18
N LYS A 66 -6.39 13.08 -0.49
CA LYS A 66 -6.30 11.99 0.46
C LYS A 66 -4.85 11.69 0.86
N ALA A 67 -3.92 11.70 -0.10
CA ALA A 67 -2.50 11.49 0.18
C ALA A 67 -1.96 12.58 1.11
N PHE A 68 -2.31 13.83 0.84
CA PHE A 68 -1.93 14.94 1.71
C PHE A 68 -2.47 14.75 3.13
N ASP A 69 -3.76 14.39 3.24
CA ASP A 69 -4.39 14.14 4.54
C ASP A 69 -3.68 13.04 5.31
N LEU A 70 -3.35 11.93 4.65
CA LEU A 70 -2.65 10.82 5.28
C LEU A 70 -1.25 11.22 5.78
N LEU A 71 -0.53 12.01 5.01
CA LEU A 71 0.84 12.42 5.38
C LEU A 71 0.86 13.49 6.47
N VAL A 72 -0.04 14.48 6.39
CA VAL A 72 0.03 15.68 7.23
C VAL A 72 -0.83 15.56 8.47
N THR A 73 -2.01 14.98 8.36
CA THR A 73 -2.94 14.90 9.49
C THR A 73 -3.01 13.53 10.14
N ARG A 74 -3.11 12.48 9.33
CA ARG A 74 -3.25 11.11 9.84
C ARG A 74 -1.93 10.37 9.98
N GLY A 75 -0.97 10.64 9.11
CA GLY A 75 0.35 10.04 9.18
C GLY A 75 1.07 10.43 10.45
N VAL A 76 0.77 11.59 10.97
CA VAL A 76 1.42 12.10 12.17
C VAL A 76 0.99 11.29 13.39
N GLY A 77 1.88 10.43 13.86
CA GLY A 77 1.64 9.64 15.07
C GLY A 77 0.84 8.36 14.87
N GLN A 78 0.36 8.07 13.65
CA GLN A 78 -0.42 6.86 13.38
C GLN A 78 0.28 5.83 12.53
N HIS A 79 1.00 6.27 11.48
CA HIS A 79 1.72 5.36 10.61
C HIS A 79 3.08 5.97 10.25
N ASP A 80 4.13 5.18 10.41
CA ASP A 80 5.48 5.56 10.02
C ASP A 80 5.89 4.96 8.68
N HIS A 81 5.17 3.93 8.24
CA HIS A 81 5.47 3.20 7.01
C HIS A 81 4.23 3.13 6.14
N PHE A 82 4.34 3.66 4.92
CA PHE A 82 3.29 3.57 3.90
C PHE A 82 3.83 2.70 2.77
N VAL A 83 2.98 1.80 2.26
CA VAL A 83 3.31 1.00 1.08
C VAL A 83 2.43 1.50 -0.06
N LEU A 84 3.06 2.06 -1.09
CA LEU A 84 2.38 2.65 -2.24
C LEU A 84 2.33 1.64 -3.38
N PHE A 85 1.13 1.25 -3.80
CA PHE A 85 0.94 0.24 -4.84
C PHE A 85 0.61 0.88 -6.18
N GLY A 86 1.61 0.91 -7.07
CA GLY A 86 1.43 1.30 -8.45
C GLY A 86 1.72 2.77 -8.75
N SER A 87 1.80 3.06 -10.05
CA SER A 87 2.20 4.40 -10.53
C SER A 87 1.18 5.47 -10.21
N LYS A 88 -0.12 5.15 -10.24
CA LYS A 88 -1.17 6.12 -9.91
C LYS A 88 -1.07 6.57 -8.46
N VAL A 89 -0.88 5.64 -7.54
CA VAL A 89 -0.72 5.95 -6.12
C VAL A 89 0.53 6.81 -5.92
N CYS A 90 1.65 6.43 -6.52
CA CYS A 90 2.88 7.22 -6.43
C CYS A 90 2.67 8.65 -6.91
N LYS A 91 1.97 8.83 -8.03
CA LYS A 91 1.69 10.16 -8.57
C LYS A 91 0.88 11.02 -7.59
N ALA A 92 -0.07 10.41 -6.88
CA ALA A 92 -0.84 11.10 -5.87
C ALA A 92 0.03 11.60 -4.71
N PHE A 93 1.11 10.90 -4.40
CA PHE A 93 2.08 11.28 -3.37
C PHE A 93 3.24 12.11 -3.94
N ASN A 94 3.16 12.55 -5.20
CA ASN A 94 4.23 13.27 -5.89
C ASN A 94 5.55 12.50 -5.92
N GLN A 95 5.46 11.18 -6.02
CA GLN A 95 6.62 10.30 -6.09
C GLN A 95 6.74 9.70 -7.49
N GLU A 96 7.99 9.54 -7.94
CA GLU A 96 8.27 8.79 -9.14
C GLU A 96 8.05 7.31 -8.88
N PHE A 97 7.46 6.61 -9.85
CA PHE A 97 7.24 5.18 -9.68
C PHE A 97 8.53 4.40 -9.91
N LYS A 98 9.20 4.05 -8.83
CA LYS A 98 10.40 3.21 -8.82
C LYS A 98 10.10 1.96 -7.99
N PRO A 99 9.60 0.88 -8.63
CA PRO A 99 9.18 -0.30 -7.88
C PRO A 99 10.34 -0.94 -7.13
N PHE A 100 10.02 -1.46 -5.96
CA PHE A 100 10.96 -2.12 -5.04
C PHE A 100 11.98 -1.16 -4.40
N GLU A 101 11.67 0.14 -4.38
CA GLU A 101 12.49 1.14 -3.69
C GLU A 101 11.71 1.78 -2.54
N SER A 102 12.45 2.35 -1.60
CA SER A 102 11.86 3.07 -0.47
C SER A 102 12.40 4.49 -0.45
N VAL A 103 11.56 5.43 -0.05
CA VAL A 103 11.88 6.85 0.02
C VAL A 103 11.50 7.37 1.40
N ILE A 104 12.38 8.16 2.01
CA ILE A 104 12.08 8.85 3.26
C ILE A 104 11.42 10.18 2.91
N PHE A 105 10.23 10.42 3.48
CA PHE A 105 9.45 11.63 3.22
C PHE A 105 9.28 12.42 4.51
N PRO A 106 9.81 13.65 4.59
CA PRO A 106 9.62 14.48 5.78
C PRO A 106 8.20 15.02 5.85
N THR A 107 7.54 14.84 7.00
CA THR A 107 6.17 15.32 7.22
C THR A 107 6.10 16.49 8.20
N GLY A 108 7.25 16.88 8.76
CA GLY A 108 7.34 17.99 9.68
C GLY A 108 8.68 17.98 10.40
N PRO A 109 8.94 18.93 11.30
CA PRO A 109 10.18 18.95 12.07
C PRO A 109 10.37 17.67 12.86
N ALA A 110 11.49 16.99 12.64
CA ALA A 110 11.86 15.73 13.30
C ALA A 110 10.87 14.58 13.04
N ARG A 111 10.10 14.64 11.96
CA ARG A 111 9.17 13.57 11.59
C ARG A 111 9.36 13.18 10.13
N GLU A 112 9.34 11.89 9.89
CA GLU A 112 9.45 11.35 8.54
C GLU A 112 8.65 10.06 8.43
N VAL A 113 8.21 9.79 7.20
CA VAL A 113 7.48 8.58 6.85
C VAL A 113 8.30 7.83 5.80
N LEU A 114 8.40 6.53 5.95
CA LEU A 114 9.02 5.69 4.93
C LEU A 114 7.95 5.27 3.92
N LEU A 115 8.19 5.62 2.65
CA LEU A 115 7.32 5.24 1.54
C LEU A 115 8.00 4.09 0.80
N THR A 116 7.40 2.91 0.84
CA THR A 116 7.87 1.74 0.09
C THR A 116 7.02 1.60 -1.16
N ILE A 117 7.65 1.52 -2.33
CA ILE A 117 6.96 1.49 -3.61
C ILE A 117 6.95 0.08 -4.16
N LEU A 118 5.76 -0.45 -4.44
CA LEU A 118 5.59 -1.76 -5.05
C LEU A 118 4.65 -1.66 -6.24
N PRO A 119 4.77 -2.60 -7.20
CA PRO A 119 3.82 -2.65 -8.31
C PRO A 119 2.40 -2.92 -7.79
N HIS A 120 1.40 -2.42 -8.51
CA HIS A 120 0.01 -2.71 -8.18
C HIS A 120 -0.19 -4.24 -8.20
N PRO A 121 -0.83 -4.83 -7.19
CA PRO A 121 -0.92 -6.29 -7.08
C PRO A 121 -1.94 -6.96 -8.01
N SER A 122 -2.46 -6.24 -8.99
CA SER A 122 -3.35 -6.80 -10.01
C SER A 122 -2.67 -7.91 -10.80
N GLY A 123 -3.42 -8.97 -11.11
CA GLY A 123 -2.93 -10.05 -11.95
C GLY A 123 -2.60 -9.64 -13.37
N ARG A 124 -3.04 -8.46 -13.81
CA ARG A 124 -2.74 -7.92 -15.13
C ARG A 124 -1.40 -7.20 -15.20
N ASN A 125 -0.80 -6.92 -14.05
CA ASN A 125 0.48 -6.20 -14.00
C ASN A 125 1.63 -7.15 -14.33
N ARG A 126 2.27 -6.94 -15.48
CA ARG A 126 3.33 -7.81 -15.99
C ARG A 126 4.62 -7.78 -15.17
N ILE A 127 4.81 -6.77 -14.33
CA ILE A 127 6.01 -6.70 -13.48
C ILE A 127 6.11 -7.94 -12.60
N TRP A 128 4.97 -8.48 -12.17
CA TRP A 128 4.95 -9.69 -11.34
C TRP A 128 5.40 -10.95 -12.08
N ASN A 129 5.47 -10.91 -13.40
CA ASN A 129 5.96 -12.04 -14.20
C ASN A 129 7.48 -12.06 -14.29
N GLU A 130 8.16 -11.02 -13.88
CA GLU A 130 9.61 -11.00 -13.86
C GLU A 130 10.13 -11.91 -12.75
N PRO A 131 11.17 -12.71 -13.01
CA PRO A 131 11.74 -13.60 -11.99
C PRO A 131 12.15 -12.83 -10.74
N GLY A 132 11.75 -13.33 -9.58
CA GLY A 132 12.13 -12.75 -8.30
C GLY A 132 11.27 -11.57 -7.82
N SER A 133 10.30 -11.10 -8.62
CA SER A 133 9.48 -9.94 -8.23
C SER A 133 8.64 -10.23 -7.00
N ILE A 134 7.97 -11.38 -6.97
CA ILE A 134 7.12 -11.77 -5.83
C ILE A 134 7.97 -11.93 -4.58
N GLU A 135 9.09 -12.61 -4.68
CA GLU A 135 10.00 -12.84 -3.56
C GLU A 135 10.57 -11.52 -3.02
N LYS A 136 10.92 -10.61 -3.91
CA LYS A 136 11.44 -9.29 -3.52
C LYS A 136 10.40 -8.49 -2.75
N ALA A 137 9.16 -8.45 -3.25
CA ALA A 137 8.05 -7.77 -2.57
C ALA A 137 7.78 -8.40 -1.20
N ARG A 138 7.74 -9.73 -1.14
CA ARG A 138 7.52 -10.46 0.11
C ARG A 138 8.60 -10.13 1.12
N GLU A 139 9.85 -10.13 0.71
CA GLU A 139 10.97 -9.81 1.60
C GLU A 139 10.87 -8.39 2.14
N MET A 140 10.57 -7.41 1.28
CA MET A 140 10.40 -6.02 1.70
C MET A 140 9.27 -5.87 2.71
N LEU A 141 8.11 -6.50 2.46
CA LEU A 141 6.97 -6.43 3.36
C LEU A 141 7.22 -7.16 4.67
N HIS A 142 7.93 -8.30 4.63
CA HIS A 142 8.31 -9.02 5.85
C HIS A 142 9.25 -8.18 6.72
N ARG A 143 10.15 -7.41 6.12
CA ARG A 143 11.00 -6.48 6.89
C ARG A 143 10.18 -5.40 7.58
N LEU A 144 9.18 -4.86 6.90
CA LEU A 144 8.26 -3.87 7.50
C LEU A 144 7.47 -4.48 8.64
N MET A 145 7.00 -5.71 8.47
CA MET A 145 6.28 -6.42 9.53
C MET A 145 7.17 -6.63 10.76
N ALA A 146 8.41 -7.01 10.57
CA ALA A 146 9.35 -7.21 11.66
C ALA A 146 9.69 -5.90 12.38
N ALA A 147 9.82 -4.80 11.62
CA ALA A 147 10.17 -3.49 12.18
C ALA A 147 9.01 -2.86 12.96
N THR A 148 7.77 -3.13 12.57
CA THR A 148 6.58 -2.49 13.14
C THR A 148 5.77 -3.41 14.04
N GLY A 149 5.93 -4.71 13.89
CA GLY A 149 5.12 -5.71 14.57
C GLY A 149 5.54 -6.01 16.01
N GLY A 150 6.50 -5.29 16.50
CA GLY A 150 6.95 -5.37 17.91
C GLY A 150 6.63 -6.61 18.67
#